data_e0687623b24af353518e477e191e44a8
#
_entry.id   e0687623b24af353518e477e191e44a8
#
_cell.length_a   1.000
_cell.length_b   1.000
_cell.length_c   1.000
_cell.angle_alpha   90.00
_cell.angle_beta   90.00
_cell.angle_gamma   90.00
#
_symmetry.space_group_name_H-M   'P 1'
#
loop_
_entity.id
_entity.type
_entity.pdbx_description
1 polymer ?
#
loop_
_entity_poly.entity_id
_entity_poly.type
_entity_poly.pdbx_seq_one_letter_code
_entity_poly.pdbx_strand_id
1 'polypeptide(L)'
;MIVNDMNRTLITILLVLTSMMATGQDTAHYKRLIKALSSAKYQGRGYAKDGANKAGKFLQKEFMKAGVDVVLVQPFKLDINTFCGQMEMWADGRKLRAGVDFSMREYSPGIHGTFPVYHVDTLNFDADRMFADLAKPENANCLVACEFWFTYRHKAAFSHLQKAGECTNAGLIYTWESPIKFFKAYGHYVIDKPILWVTPEAIDGVKNVRAEVDNKFLKDYECFNVIAKVEGQRHDSCYVFTAHYDHIGNLGRKIFYAGANDNASGTAAIVTLAEHYAKHRPPYDMYFIAFSGEDANLRGSTWYADHPVVPLRQIKYLFNIDMIGDNNPVQYCEVSDEGMRGFSLFEQINDREHYFRSLHRGELAANSDHYPFATRHVPCIFLENEKGDAFQYYHTIFDTYKTVRFDSYEPVFRLVRDFVEQYQ
;
A
#
# COMPACT_ATOMS: atom_id res chain seq x y z
N MET A 1 -9.56 58.96 -23.02
CA MET A 1 -10.37 57.74 -22.96
C MET A 1 -9.55 56.48 -23.27
N ILE A 2 -8.67 56.44 -24.26
CA ILE A 2 -7.87 55.27 -24.70
C ILE A 2 -6.83 54.79 -23.65
N VAL A 3 -6.22 55.70 -22.90
CA VAL A 3 -5.18 55.34 -21.88
C VAL A 3 -5.80 54.68 -20.64
N ASN A 4 -7.04 54.94 -20.28
CA ASN A 4 -7.73 54.32 -19.17
C ASN A 4 -8.15 52.86 -19.43
N ASP A 5 -8.44 52.55 -20.68
CA ASP A 5 -8.84 51.19 -21.09
C ASP A 5 -7.64 50.24 -21.17
N MET A 6 -6.49 50.75 -21.67
CA MET A 6 -5.23 49.98 -21.69
C MET A 6 -4.75 49.62 -20.27
N ASN A 7 -4.84 50.55 -19.33
CA ASN A 7 -4.45 50.28 -17.94
C ASN A 7 -5.40 49.28 -17.26
N ARG A 8 -6.70 49.34 -17.53
CA ARG A 8 -7.67 48.34 -17.03
C ARG A 8 -7.43 46.98 -17.62
N THR A 9 -7.15 46.87 -18.91
CA THR A 9 -6.82 45.59 -19.57
C THR A 9 -5.52 45.01 -19.06
N LEU A 10 -4.46 45.82 -18.85
CA LEU A 10 -3.19 45.36 -18.26
C LEU A 10 -3.36 44.89 -16.81
N ILE A 11 -4.14 45.60 -15.99
CA ILE A 11 -4.43 45.22 -14.60
C ILE A 11 -5.26 43.91 -14.58
N THR A 12 -6.23 43.75 -15.48
CA THR A 12 -7.01 42.50 -15.57
C THR A 12 -6.17 41.33 -16.05
N ILE A 13 -5.26 41.53 -17.02
CA ILE A 13 -4.33 40.48 -17.48
C ILE A 13 -3.32 40.17 -16.38
N LEU A 14 -2.82 41.16 -15.63
CA LEU A 14 -1.89 40.93 -14.51
C LEU A 14 -2.59 40.18 -13.35
N LEU A 15 -3.85 40.51 -13.04
CA LEU A 15 -4.66 39.79 -12.05
C LEU A 15 -5.01 38.36 -12.48
N VAL A 16 -5.28 38.13 -13.76
CA VAL A 16 -5.49 36.77 -14.31
C VAL A 16 -4.18 35.99 -14.32
N LEU A 17 -3.05 36.60 -14.68
CA LEU A 17 -1.74 35.95 -14.63
C LEU A 17 -1.27 35.66 -13.19
N THR A 18 -1.55 36.57 -12.25
CA THR A 18 -1.25 36.32 -10.83
C THR A 18 -2.20 35.28 -10.23
N SER A 19 -3.48 35.21 -10.63
CA SER A 19 -4.38 34.15 -10.21
C SER A 19 -4.00 32.79 -10.82
N MET A 20 -3.50 32.76 -12.06
CA MET A 20 -2.97 31.51 -12.67
C MET A 20 -1.62 31.06 -12.06
N MET A 21 -0.80 31.99 -11.55
CA MET A 21 0.43 31.63 -10.83
C MET A 21 0.17 31.21 -9.36
N ALA A 22 -0.96 31.62 -8.77
CA ALA A 22 -1.29 31.30 -7.37
C ALA A 22 -1.99 29.95 -7.18
N THR A 23 -2.32 29.22 -8.25
CA THR A 23 -3.10 27.96 -8.19
C THR A 23 -2.33 26.71 -8.61
N GLY A 24 -1.07 26.82 -9.04
CA GLY A 24 -0.25 25.65 -9.34
C GLY A 24 0.33 25.06 -8.06
N GLN A 25 -0.30 23.98 -7.56
CA GLN A 25 0.32 23.15 -6.52
C GLN A 25 1.72 22.75 -6.98
N ASP A 26 2.70 22.69 -6.06
CA ASP A 26 4.07 22.32 -6.41
C ASP A 26 4.16 20.83 -6.78
N THR A 27 3.74 20.51 -8.00
CA THR A 27 3.86 19.16 -8.59
C THR A 27 5.32 18.70 -8.61
N ALA A 28 6.29 19.61 -8.66
CA ALA A 28 7.70 19.25 -8.60
C ALA A 28 8.08 18.73 -7.20
N HIS A 29 7.53 19.32 -6.13
CA HIS A 29 7.72 18.83 -4.77
C HIS A 29 7.09 17.43 -4.60
N TYR A 30 5.84 17.25 -5.02
CA TYR A 30 5.16 15.96 -5.01
C TYR A 30 5.99 14.86 -5.70
N LYS A 31 6.43 15.11 -6.93
CA LYS A 31 7.28 14.19 -7.71
C LYS A 31 8.62 13.90 -7.01
N ARG A 32 9.23 14.91 -6.40
CA ARG A 32 10.47 14.75 -5.62
C ARG A 32 10.30 13.83 -4.42
N LEU A 33 9.17 13.94 -3.69
CA LEU A 33 8.85 13.09 -2.56
C LEU A 33 8.67 11.64 -2.98
N ILE A 34 7.88 11.36 -4.03
CA ILE A 34 7.70 10.01 -4.56
C ILE A 34 9.04 9.40 -4.98
N LYS A 35 9.84 10.17 -5.75
CA LYS A 35 11.17 9.71 -6.19
C LYS A 35 12.09 9.39 -5.02
N ALA A 36 12.02 10.17 -3.95
CA ALA A 36 12.81 9.92 -2.75
C ALA A 36 12.33 8.65 -2.03
N LEU A 37 11.04 8.55 -1.72
CA LEU A 37 10.45 7.44 -0.97
C LEU A 37 10.59 6.09 -1.69
N SER A 38 10.45 6.06 -3.02
CA SER A 38 10.61 4.86 -3.85
C SER A 38 12.07 4.50 -4.19
N SER A 39 13.04 5.27 -3.66
CA SER A 39 14.46 5.02 -3.94
C SER A 39 15.02 3.84 -3.14
N ALA A 40 16.13 3.26 -3.64
CA ALA A 40 16.86 2.19 -2.96
C ALA A 40 17.33 2.55 -1.53
N LYS A 41 17.43 3.84 -1.20
CA LYS A 41 17.80 4.32 0.15
C LYS A 41 16.86 3.77 1.23
N TYR A 42 15.58 3.66 0.92
CA TYR A 42 14.55 3.21 1.87
C TYR A 42 14.22 1.71 1.74
N GLN A 43 14.92 0.99 0.86
CA GLN A 43 14.83 -0.47 0.79
C GLN A 43 13.39 -1.00 0.71
N GLY A 44 12.57 -0.34 -0.12
CA GLY A 44 11.15 -0.66 -0.24
C GLY A 44 10.31 -0.35 1.00
N ARG A 45 10.78 0.54 1.86
CA ARG A 45 10.08 0.99 3.09
C ARG A 45 9.60 -0.14 4.00
N GLY A 46 10.23 -1.32 3.87
CA GLY A 46 9.95 -2.50 4.71
C GLY A 46 10.78 -2.53 5.99
N TYR A 47 10.62 -3.60 6.74
CA TYR A 47 11.08 -3.70 8.14
C TYR A 47 12.50 -4.27 8.27
N ALA A 48 12.88 -5.23 7.43
CA ALA A 48 14.10 -6.02 7.58
C ALA A 48 15.41 -5.22 7.57
N LYS A 49 15.46 -4.12 6.83
CA LYS A 49 16.63 -3.22 6.74
C LYS A 49 16.32 -1.83 7.29
N ASP A 50 15.34 -1.76 8.17
CA ASP A 50 14.87 -0.52 8.81
C ASP A 50 14.39 0.53 7.79
N GLY A 51 13.87 0.07 6.66
CA GLY A 51 13.42 0.93 5.56
C GLY A 51 12.25 1.81 5.95
N ALA A 52 11.24 1.23 6.63
CA ALA A 52 10.08 1.94 7.14
C ALA A 52 10.50 3.08 8.11
N ASN A 53 11.28 2.78 9.14
CA ASN A 53 11.71 3.81 10.10
C ASN A 53 12.59 4.89 9.46
N LYS A 54 13.42 4.55 8.46
CA LYS A 54 14.18 5.54 7.70
C LYS A 54 13.26 6.47 6.90
N ALA A 55 12.19 5.92 6.30
CA ALA A 55 11.18 6.69 5.58
C ALA A 55 10.38 7.58 6.55
N GLY A 56 9.95 7.04 7.70
CA GLY A 56 9.28 7.84 8.74
C GLY A 56 10.12 9.01 9.24
N LYS A 57 11.43 8.80 9.51
CA LYS A 57 12.37 9.88 9.86
C LYS A 57 12.55 10.92 8.74
N PHE A 58 12.46 10.51 7.50
CA PHE A 58 12.46 11.43 6.37
C PHE A 58 11.16 12.26 6.35
N LEU A 59 10.01 11.63 6.53
CA LEU A 59 8.71 12.31 6.54
C LEU A 59 8.59 13.33 7.69
N GLN A 60 9.09 13.01 8.89
CA GLN A 60 9.17 14.01 9.98
C GLN A 60 9.87 15.29 9.52
N LYS A 61 11.00 15.15 8.82
CA LYS A 61 11.75 16.31 8.30
C LYS A 61 11.01 17.03 7.18
N GLU A 62 10.30 16.31 6.30
CA GLU A 62 9.54 16.94 5.22
C GLU A 62 8.32 17.68 5.77
N PHE A 63 7.61 17.15 6.77
CA PHE A 63 6.55 17.88 7.47
C PHE A 63 7.08 19.14 8.20
N MET A 64 8.22 19.04 8.88
CA MET A 64 8.85 20.24 9.49
C MET A 64 9.20 21.31 8.43
N LYS A 65 9.70 20.89 7.26
CA LYS A 65 9.99 21.82 6.14
C LYS A 65 8.73 22.40 5.51
N ALA A 66 7.63 21.66 5.53
CA ALA A 66 6.34 22.15 5.08
C ALA A 66 5.79 23.30 5.95
N GLY A 67 6.37 23.51 7.13
CA GLY A 67 6.01 24.62 8.03
C GLY A 67 4.80 24.32 8.90
N VAL A 68 4.51 23.05 9.19
CA VAL A 68 3.44 22.64 10.11
C VAL A 68 3.78 23.05 11.54
N ASP A 69 2.77 23.27 12.36
CA ASP A 69 2.96 23.78 13.73
C ASP A 69 3.54 22.71 14.68
N VAL A 70 3.17 21.44 14.50
CA VAL A 70 3.61 20.32 15.35
C VAL A 70 3.91 19.09 14.53
N VAL A 71 4.99 18.36 14.88
CA VAL A 71 5.28 17.01 14.38
C VAL A 71 5.51 16.08 15.55
N LEU A 72 4.72 15.04 15.64
CA LEU A 72 4.78 13.99 16.67
C LEU A 72 5.09 12.63 16.04
N VAL A 73 5.56 11.71 16.86
CA VAL A 73 5.66 10.29 16.53
C VAL A 73 4.85 9.48 17.53
N GLN A 74 4.15 8.47 17.03
CA GLN A 74 3.41 7.53 17.86
C GLN A 74 4.00 6.14 17.69
N PRO A 75 4.83 5.67 18.64
CA PRO A 75 5.49 4.36 18.54
C PRO A 75 4.49 3.22 18.79
N PHE A 76 4.72 2.11 18.12
CA PHE A 76 4.06 0.83 18.35
C PHE A 76 4.96 -0.32 17.95
N LYS A 77 4.55 -1.56 18.26
CA LYS A 77 5.31 -2.77 17.94
C LYS A 77 4.50 -3.70 17.07
N LEU A 78 5.18 -4.43 16.22
CA LEU A 78 4.60 -5.51 15.42
C LEU A 78 5.59 -6.68 15.29
N ASP A 79 5.02 -7.86 15.12
CA ASP A 79 5.77 -9.04 14.70
C ASP A 79 5.70 -9.17 13.19
N ILE A 80 6.83 -9.47 12.53
CA ILE A 80 6.89 -9.53 11.08
C ILE A 80 7.93 -10.54 10.59
N ASN A 81 7.51 -11.44 9.70
CA ASN A 81 8.41 -12.31 8.96
C ASN A 81 8.94 -11.60 7.70
N THR A 82 10.21 -11.79 7.39
CA THR A 82 10.87 -11.10 6.27
C THR A 82 11.78 -12.04 5.51
N PHE A 83 12.03 -11.76 4.24
CA PHE A 83 12.87 -12.55 3.34
C PHE A 83 14.01 -11.71 2.78
N CYS A 84 14.87 -11.16 3.64
CA CYS A 84 15.96 -10.25 3.26
C CYS A 84 17.32 -10.93 3.09
N GLY A 85 17.39 -12.24 3.26
CA GLY A 85 18.58 -13.08 3.14
C GLY A 85 18.84 -13.63 1.74
N GLN A 86 19.20 -14.90 1.65
CA GLN A 86 19.27 -15.62 0.39
C GLN A 86 17.86 -15.78 -0.19
N MET A 87 17.71 -15.69 -1.52
CA MET A 87 16.44 -15.80 -2.22
C MET A 87 16.71 -16.30 -3.63
N GLU A 88 16.94 -17.60 -3.75
CA GLU A 88 17.31 -18.25 -5.00
C GLU A 88 16.51 -19.53 -5.21
N MET A 89 16.08 -19.77 -6.44
CA MET A 89 15.32 -20.95 -6.81
C MET A 89 15.68 -21.40 -8.23
N TRP A 90 15.71 -22.72 -8.44
CA TRP A 90 15.91 -23.35 -9.75
C TRP A 90 14.83 -24.41 -9.98
N ALA A 91 14.28 -24.45 -11.17
CA ALA A 91 13.34 -25.46 -11.66
C ALA A 91 14.05 -26.31 -12.72
N ASP A 92 14.27 -27.60 -12.47
CA ASP A 92 15.05 -28.50 -13.32
C ASP A 92 16.38 -27.90 -13.83
N GLY A 93 17.10 -27.21 -12.91
CA GLY A 93 18.36 -26.54 -13.21
C GLY A 93 18.25 -25.13 -13.81
N ARG A 94 17.09 -24.71 -14.28
CA ARG A 94 16.83 -23.36 -14.77
C ARG A 94 16.66 -22.39 -13.59
N LYS A 95 17.48 -21.37 -13.49
CA LYS A 95 17.35 -20.34 -12.43
C LYS A 95 16.14 -19.48 -12.65
N LEU A 96 15.30 -19.33 -11.61
CA LEU A 96 14.13 -18.47 -11.59
C LEU A 96 14.47 -17.08 -11.04
N ARG A 97 13.70 -16.07 -11.43
CA ARG A 97 13.87 -14.68 -11.02
C ARG A 97 12.95 -14.40 -9.85
N ALA A 98 13.54 -14.10 -8.69
CA ALA A 98 12.78 -13.70 -7.51
C ALA A 98 12.01 -12.39 -7.77
N GLY A 99 10.77 -12.31 -7.30
CA GLY A 99 9.86 -11.18 -7.51
C GLY A 99 9.26 -11.09 -8.93
N VAL A 100 9.59 -12.05 -9.81
CA VAL A 100 9.02 -12.15 -11.17
C VAL A 100 8.44 -13.54 -11.41
N ASP A 101 9.29 -14.57 -11.28
CA ASP A 101 8.90 -15.97 -11.52
C ASP A 101 8.47 -16.66 -10.22
N PHE A 102 9.02 -16.22 -9.07
CA PHE A 102 8.68 -16.76 -7.75
C PHE A 102 8.82 -15.75 -6.61
N SER A 103 8.13 -16.03 -5.51
CA SER A 103 8.22 -15.36 -4.22
C SER A 103 7.92 -16.36 -3.10
N MET A 104 7.87 -15.90 -1.85
CA MET A 104 7.44 -16.68 -0.69
C MET A 104 6.10 -16.18 -0.19
N ARG A 105 5.30 -17.05 0.39
CA ARG A 105 4.15 -16.58 1.17
C ARG A 105 4.66 -15.92 2.46
N GLU A 106 4.04 -14.83 2.85
CA GLU A 106 4.52 -13.91 3.89
C GLU A 106 4.82 -14.55 5.24
N TYR A 107 4.11 -15.59 5.62
CA TYR A 107 4.29 -16.31 6.88
C TYR A 107 5.06 -17.63 6.75
N SER A 108 5.71 -17.87 5.62
CA SER A 108 6.50 -19.09 5.41
C SER A 108 7.83 -19.07 6.15
N PRO A 109 8.31 -20.21 6.67
CA PRO A 109 9.72 -20.37 7.02
C PRO A 109 10.58 -20.29 5.76
N GLY A 110 11.89 -20.21 5.95
CA GLY A 110 12.88 -20.44 4.89
C GLY A 110 12.84 -21.89 4.37
N ILE A 111 13.52 -22.11 3.25
CA ILE A 111 13.65 -23.44 2.65
C ILE A 111 15.01 -23.60 1.99
N HIS A 112 15.69 -24.74 2.24
CA HIS A 112 17.00 -25.05 1.69
C HIS A 112 17.05 -26.50 1.23
N GLY A 113 17.47 -26.73 -0.02
CA GLY A 113 17.64 -28.06 -0.56
C GLY A 113 17.07 -28.26 -1.97
N THR A 114 17.05 -29.51 -2.39
CA THR A 114 16.47 -29.96 -3.67
C THR A 114 15.32 -30.91 -3.35
N PHE A 115 14.18 -30.67 -3.98
CA PHE A 115 12.92 -31.32 -3.69
C PHE A 115 12.28 -31.82 -4.97
N PRO A 116 11.76 -33.08 -5.01
CA PRO A 116 10.83 -33.49 -6.07
C PRO A 116 9.59 -32.61 -6.07
N VAL A 117 8.95 -32.46 -7.21
CA VAL A 117 7.66 -31.74 -7.32
C VAL A 117 6.54 -32.75 -7.58
N TYR A 118 5.55 -32.73 -6.71
CA TYR A 118 4.30 -33.47 -6.89
C TYR A 118 3.25 -32.50 -7.46
N HIS A 119 2.84 -32.70 -8.71
CA HIS A 119 1.79 -31.90 -9.33
C HIS A 119 0.42 -32.49 -9.02
N VAL A 120 -0.47 -31.69 -8.41
CA VAL A 120 -1.83 -32.13 -8.09
C VAL A 120 -2.65 -32.25 -9.38
N ASP A 121 -3.27 -33.41 -9.60
CA ASP A 121 -4.27 -33.60 -10.68
C ASP A 121 -5.56 -32.87 -10.27
N THR A 122 -5.75 -31.64 -10.78
CA THR A 122 -6.92 -30.81 -10.48
C THR A 122 -8.16 -31.21 -11.27
N LEU A 123 -8.01 -32.01 -12.37
CA LEU A 123 -9.12 -32.46 -13.19
C LEU A 123 -9.82 -33.66 -12.56
N ASN A 124 -9.02 -34.57 -11.97
CA ASN A 124 -9.53 -35.78 -11.33
C ASN A 124 -9.13 -35.81 -9.85
N PHE A 125 -9.39 -34.69 -9.14
CA PHE A 125 -8.94 -34.52 -7.76
C PHE A 125 -9.71 -35.44 -6.80
N ASP A 126 -8.94 -36.25 -6.08
CA ASP A 126 -9.37 -37.01 -4.93
C ASP A 126 -8.36 -36.86 -3.82
N ALA A 127 -8.81 -36.37 -2.67
CA ALA A 127 -7.93 -36.05 -1.54
C ALA A 127 -7.30 -37.32 -0.93
N ASP A 128 -8.05 -38.39 -0.80
CA ASP A 128 -7.56 -39.66 -0.21
C ASP A 128 -6.50 -40.29 -1.13
N ARG A 129 -6.71 -40.27 -2.44
CA ARG A 129 -5.73 -40.65 -3.42
C ARG A 129 -4.47 -39.80 -3.37
N MET A 130 -4.62 -38.48 -3.29
CA MET A 130 -3.47 -37.57 -3.15
C MET A 130 -2.64 -37.88 -1.90
N PHE A 131 -3.28 -38.10 -0.75
CA PHE A 131 -2.58 -38.47 0.48
C PHE A 131 -1.93 -39.86 0.39
N ALA A 132 -2.59 -40.85 -0.23
CA ALA A 132 -2.00 -42.15 -0.47
C ALA A 132 -0.77 -42.07 -1.37
N ASP A 133 -0.81 -41.22 -2.41
CA ASP A 133 0.34 -40.99 -3.31
C ASP A 133 1.48 -40.26 -2.57
N LEU A 134 1.19 -39.25 -1.76
CA LEU A 134 2.20 -38.54 -0.98
C LEU A 134 2.86 -39.40 0.11
N ALA A 135 2.19 -40.44 0.57
CA ALA A 135 2.76 -41.43 1.49
C ALA A 135 3.78 -42.40 0.87
N LYS A 136 3.87 -42.45 -0.46
CA LYS A 136 4.84 -43.34 -1.17
C LYS A 136 6.25 -42.80 -1.01
N PRO A 137 7.29 -43.69 -0.88
CA PRO A 137 8.67 -43.27 -0.69
C PRO A 137 9.21 -42.33 -1.78
N GLU A 138 8.80 -42.53 -3.02
CA GLU A 138 9.22 -41.69 -4.17
C GLU A 138 8.71 -40.23 -4.08
N ASN A 139 7.62 -40.00 -3.35
CA ASN A 139 7.01 -38.69 -3.13
C ASN A 139 7.36 -38.11 -1.76
N ALA A 140 8.16 -38.82 -0.96
CA ALA A 140 8.60 -38.31 0.32
C ALA A 140 9.40 -37.02 0.15
N ASN A 141 9.17 -36.05 1.05
CA ASN A 141 9.88 -34.77 1.04
C ASN A 141 9.71 -33.95 -0.28
N CYS A 142 8.61 -34.13 -0.98
CA CYS A 142 8.29 -33.34 -2.19
C CYS A 142 7.72 -31.94 -1.85
N LEU A 143 7.77 -31.04 -2.83
CA LEU A 143 6.95 -29.83 -2.85
C LEU A 143 5.66 -30.12 -3.62
N VAL A 144 4.51 -29.89 -3.01
CA VAL A 144 3.20 -30.13 -3.62
C VAL A 144 2.78 -28.88 -4.39
N ALA A 145 2.73 -28.97 -5.71
CA ALA A 145 2.38 -27.86 -6.60
C ALA A 145 0.90 -27.89 -7.00
N CYS A 146 0.20 -26.79 -6.84
CA CYS A 146 -1.20 -26.63 -7.19
C CYS A 146 -1.57 -25.16 -7.44
N GLU A 147 -2.61 -24.94 -8.22
CA GLU A 147 -3.19 -23.61 -8.46
C GLU A 147 -3.83 -23.09 -7.16
N PHE A 148 -3.60 -21.81 -6.84
CA PHE A 148 -4.00 -21.22 -5.55
C PHE A 148 -5.52 -21.28 -5.32
N TRP A 149 -6.34 -20.88 -6.28
CA TRP A 149 -7.80 -20.89 -6.13
C TRP A 149 -8.36 -22.30 -5.99
N PHE A 150 -7.68 -23.30 -6.57
CA PHE A 150 -8.02 -24.70 -6.34
C PHE A 150 -7.75 -25.09 -4.88
N THR A 151 -6.58 -24.72 -4.33
CA THR A 151 -6.24 -25.00 -2.93
C THR A 151 -7.20 -24.31 -1.98
N TYR A 152 -7.67 -23.10 -2.31
CA TYR A 152 -8.65 -22.36 -1.52
C TYR A 152 -10.02 -23.05 -1.49
N ARG A 153 -10.48 -23.57 -2.64
CA ARG A 153 -11.72 -24.37 -2.71
C ARG A 153 -11.62 -25.68 -1.93
N HIS A 154 -10.45 -26.28 -1.85
CA HIS A 154 -10.16 -27.55 -1.17
C HIS A 154 -9.34 -27.33 0.13
N LYS A 155 -9.56 -26.21 0.83
CA LYS A 155 -8.73 -25.79 1.95
C LYS A 155 -8.57 -26.84 3.06
N ALA A 156 -9.56 -27.71 3.29
CA ALA A 156 -9.47 -28.76 4.29
C ALA A 156 -8.32 -29.72 4.01
N ALA A 157 -8.20 -30.24 2.78
CA ALA A 157 -7.10 -31.12 2.37
C ALA A 157 -5.75 -30.39 2.42
N PHE A 158 -5.67 -29.19 1.84
CA PHE A 158 -4.42 -28.44 1.77
C PHE A 158 -3.93 -27.90 3.11
N SER A 159 -4.81 -27.70 4.11
CA SER A 159 -4.39 -27.32 5.47
C SER A 159 -3.56 -28.40 6.16
N HIS A 160 -3.83 -29.68 5.91
CA HIS A 160 -3.02 -30.79 6.44
C HIS A 160 -1.60 -30.78 5.86
N LEU A 161 -1.42 -30.39 4.61
CA LEU A 161 -0.11 -30.32 3.95
C LEU A 161 0.79 -29.23 4.52
N GLN A 162 0.23 -28.23 5.21
CA GLN A 162 0.97 -27.11 5.81
C GLN A 162 1.52 -27.41 7.21
N LYS A 163 1.02 -28.48 7.86
CA LYS A 163 1.38 -28.79 9.26
C LYS A 163 2.50 -29.82 9.35
N ALA A 164 3.39 -29.62 10.28
CA ALA A 164 4.43 -30.60 10.60
C ALA A 164 3.79 -31.87 11.15
N GLY A 165 4.34 -33.02 10.73
CA GLY A 165 3.92 -34.34 11.22
C GLY A 165 2.61 -34.90 10.64
N GLU A 166 1.80 -34.11 9.91
CA GLU A 166 0.57 -34.60 9.28
C GLU A 166 0.82 -35.25 7.92
N CYS A 167 1.81 -34.75 7.14
CA CYS A 167 2.19 -35.29 5.83
C CYS A 167 3.71 -35.25 5.64
N THR A 168 4.25 -36.08 4.76
CA THR A 168 5.68 -36.20 4.46
C THR A 168 6.24 -35.13 3.53
N ASN A 169 5.39 -34.31 2.90
CA ASN A 169 5.80 -33.24 1.99
C ASN A 169 6.66 -32.18 2.69
N ALA A 170 7.64 -31.62 1.95
CA ALA A 170 8.54 -30.56 2.45
C ALA A 170 7.86 -29.19 2.53
N GLY A 171 6.88 -28.95 1.69
CA GLY A 171 6.16 -27.65 1.58
C GLY A 171 5.22 -27.63 0.40
N LEU A 172 4.80 -26.44 0.00
CA LEU A 172 3.83 -26.22 -1.06
C LEU A 172 4.35 -25.23 -2.09
N ILE A 173 3.91 -25.40 -3.33
CA ILE A 173 4.03 -24.41 -4.39
C ILE A 173 2.61 -24.02 -4.80
N TYR A 174 2.25 -22.76 -4.61
CA TYR A 174 1.02 -22.21 -5.15
C TYR A 174 1.29 -21.48 -6.44
N THR A 175 0.63 -21.87 -7.53
CA THR A 175 0.74 -21.14 -8.79
C THR A 175 -0.24 -19.97 -8.80
N TRP A 176 0.26 -18.82 -9.25
CA TRP A 176 -0.45 -17.57 -9.32
C TRP A 176 -0.04 -16.77 -10.55
N GLU A 177 -0.72 -15.64 -10.79
CA GLU A 177 -0.52 -14.75 -11.93
C GLU A 177 0.95 -14.38 -12.20
N SER A 178 1.25 -14.03 -13.46
CA SER A 178 2.54 -13.49 -13.90
C SER A 178 2.41 -11.99 -14.22
N PRO A 179 3.32 -11.12 -13.73
CA PRO A 179 4.39 -11.41 -12.77
C PRO A 179 3.86 -11.68 -11.37
N ILE A 180 4.66 -12.38 -10.57
CA ILE A 180 4.28 -12.71 -9.19
C ILE A 180 4.04 -11.42 -8.38
N LYS A 181 2.86 -11.31 -7.78
CA LYS A 181 2.55 -10.27 -6.81
C LYS A 181 2.88 -10.75 -5.41
N PHE A 182 3.49 -9.89 -4.58
CA PHE A 182 3.68 -10.17 -3.16
C PHE A 182 2.55 -9.52 -2.38
N PHE A 183 1.61 -10.32 -1.93
CA PHE A 183 0.32 -9.81 -1.47
C PHE A 183 0.36 -8.90 -0.26
N LYS A 184 1.25 -9.13 0.72
CA LYS A 184 1.38 -8.27 1.93
C LYS A 184 2.69 -8.57 2.66
N ALA A 185 3.26 -7.60 3.35
CA ALA A 185 4.29 -7.81 4.37
C ALA A 185 3.66 -8.32 5.69
N TYR A 186 2.81 -9.34 5.62
CA TYR A 186 1.82 -9.70 6.64
C TYR A 186 2.20 -10.93 7.49
N GLY A 187 3.46 -11.27 7.60
CA GLY A 187 3.86 -12.45 8.36
C GLY A 187 4.03 -12.20 9.86
N HIS A 188 2.95 -12.01 10.63
CA HIS A 188 3.04 -11.85 12.10
C HIS A 188 3.22 -13.17 12.88
N TYR A 189 3.34 -14.28 12.19
CA TYR A 189 3.73 -15.59 12.69
C TYR A 189 4.43 -16.37 11.58
N VAL A 190 5.03 -17.50 11.91
CA VAL A 190 5.63 -18.41 10.91
C VAL A 190 4.94 -19.76 11.02
N ILE A 191 4.52 -20.30 9.88
CA ILE A 191 3.91 -21.64 9.77
C ILE A 191 4.99 -22.74 9.75
N ASP A 192 4.57 -24.00 9.86
CA ASP A 192 5.50 -25.13 9.96
C ASP A 192 6.25 -25.41 8.67
N LYS A 193 5.58 -25.32 7.51
CA LYS A 193 6.14 -25.67 6.21
C LYS A 193 6.11 -24.50 5.23
N PRO A 194 7.13 -24.35 4.37
CA PRO A 194 7.19 -23.27 3.41
C PRO A 194 6.09 -23.37 2.35
N ILE A 195 5.60 -22.19 1.95
CA ILE A 195 4.73 -22.02 0.80
C ILE A 195 5.41 -21.03 -0.15
N LEU A 196 5.66 -21.48 -1.38
CA LEU A 196 6.23 -20.67 -2.44
C LEU A 196 5.12 -20.22 -3.38
N TRP A 197 5.15 -18.95 -3.77
CA TRP A 197 4.39 -18.46 -4.92
C TRP A 197 5.24 -18.61 -6.16
N VAL A 198 4.72 -19.26 -7.22
CA VAL A 198 5.44 -19.47 -8.46
C VAL A 198 4.49 -19.24 -9.64
N THR A 199 4.97 -18.58 -10.70
CA THR A 199 4.14 -18.44 -11.90
C THR A 199 3.90 -19.79 -12.57
N PRO A 200 2.74 -20.01 -13.20
CA PRO A 200 2.45 -21.28 -13.88
C PRO A 200 3.55 -21.70 -14.85
N GLU A 201 4.05 -20.77 -15.66
CA GLU A 201 5.08 -21.02 -16.69
C GLU A 201 6.44 -21.41 -16.09
N ALA A 202 6.67 -21.03 -14.84
CA ALA A 202 7.93 -21.35 -14.18
C ALA A 202 7.97 -22.77 -13.60
N ILE A 203 6.81 -23.39 -13.34
CA ILE A 203 6.72 -24.70 -12.66
C ILE A 203 6.04 -25.79 -13.50
N ASP A 204 5.42 -25.47 -14.63
CA ASP A 204 4.74 -26.45 -15.48
C ASP A 204 5.67 -27.57 -15.91
N GLY A 205 5.29 -28.83 -15.62
CA GLY A 205 6.04 -30.03 -15.92
C GLY A 205 7.39 -30.19 -15.20
N VAL A 206 7.75 -29.30 -14.27
CA VAL A 206 9.00 -29.34 -13.51
C VAL A 206 9.01 -30.54 -12.57
N LYS A 207 10.11 -31.30 -12.58
CA LYS A 207 10.29 -32.51 -11.76
C LYS A 207 10.99 -32.21 -10.43
N ASN A 208 11.94 -31.25 -10.44
CA ASN A 208 12.73 -30.93 -9.26
C ASN A 208 12.86 -29.42 -9.10
N VAL A 209 12.74 -28.97 -7.87
CA VAL A 209 13.02 -27.60 -7.45
C VAL A 209 14.17 -27.60 -6.45
N ARG A 210 15.20 -26.82 -6.74
CA ARG A 210 16.18 -26.44 -5.75
C ARG A 210 15.86 -25.05 -5.25
N ALA A 211 15.73 -24.89 -3.94
CA ALA A 211 15.46 -23.60 -3.28
C ALA A 211 16.49 -23.32 -2.19
N GLU A 212 16.93 -22.07 -2.12
CA GLU A 212 17.82 -21.53 -1.09
C GLU A 212 17.23 -20.19 -0.65
N VAL A 213 16.36 -20.23 0.36
CA VAL A 213 15.60 -19.06 0.81
C VAL A 213 15.71 -18.92 2.32
N ASP A 214 16.24 -17.77 2.76
CA ASP A 214 16.29 -17.39 4.16
C ASP A 214 15.04 -16.58 4.54
N ASN A 215 14.45 -16.89 5.70
CA ASN A 215 13.53 -15.98 6.37
C ASN A 215 14.18 -15.43 7.65
N LYS A 216 13.65 -14.30 8.11
CA LYS A 216 13.96 -13.72 9.42
C LYS A 216 12.68 -13.18 10.04
N PHE A 217 12.29 -13.81 11.16
CA PHE A 217 11.18 -13.31 11.96
C PHE A 217 11.68 -12.23 12.91
N LEU A 218 11.11 -11.03 12.82
CA LEU A 218 11.41 -9.90 13.69
C LEU A 218 10.27 -9.80 14.71
N LYS A 219 10.58 -10.16 15.95
CA LYS A 219 9.64 -10.05 17.06
C LYS A 219 9.73 -8.67 17.69
N ASP A 220 8.59 -8.11 18.09
CA ASP A 220 8.49 -6.80 18.75
C ASP A 220 9.22 -5.69 17.97
N TYR A 221 9.18 -5.72 16.64
CA TYR A 221 9.81 -4.68 15.82
C TYR A 221 9.16 -3.33 16.11
N GLU A 222 9.98 -2.36 16.52
CA GLU A 222 9.52 -1.01 16.84
C GLU A 222 9.38 -0.18 15.58
N CYS A 223 8.19 0.34 15.33
CA CYS A 223 7.86 1.30 14.29
C CYS A 223 6.99 2.41 14.86
N PHE A 224 6.63 3.38 14.04
CA PHE A 224 5.88 4.54 14.52
C PHE A 224 5.06 5.19 13.41
N ASN A 225 3.91 5.75 13.77
CA ASN A 225 3.18 6.67 12.94
C ASN A 225 3.81 8.07 13.03
N VAL A 226 3.80 8.82 11.93
CA VAL A 226 4.22 10.23 11.90
C VAL A 226 2.99 11.11 11.82
N ILE A 227 2.83 12.01 12.75
CA ILE A 227 1.66 12.87 12.89
C ILE A 227 2.11 14.32 12.79
N ALA A 228 1.61 15.05 11.79
CA ALA A 228 1.80 16.47 11.66
C ALA A 228 0.49 17.21 11.92
N LYS A 229 0.55 18.38 12.57
CA LYS A 229 -0.60 19.23 12.84
C LYS A 229 -0.39 20.61 12.25
N VAL A 230 -1.41 21.11 11.57
CA VAL A 230 -1.56 22.54 11.24
C VAL A 230 -2.72 23.08 12.06
N GLU A 231 -2.46 24.12 12.84
CA GLU A 231 -3.48 24.77 13.66
C GLU A 231 -4.45 25.57 12.79
N GLY A 232 -5.74 25.33 12.97
CA GLY A 232 -6.81 26.06 12.32
C GLY A 232 -7.22 27.32 13.07
N GLN A 233 -8.31 27.93 12.63
CA GLN A 233 -8.96 29.04 13.34
C GLN A 233 -9.80 28.53 14.52
N ARG A 234 -10.29 27.29 14.44
CA ARG A 234 -11.13 26.60 15.42
C ARG A 234 -10.46 25.28 15.83
N HIS A 235 -10.55 24.96 17.12
CA HIS A 235 -9.91 23.79 17.73
C HIS A 235 -10.89 22.78 18.33
N ASP A 236 -12.19 22.99 18.13
CA ASP A 236 -13.26 22.13 18.65
C ASP A 236 -13.45 20.84 17.82
N SER A 237 -12.98 20.87 16.59
CA SER A 237 -12.98 19.72 15.68
C SER A 237 -11.81 19.83 14.69
N CYS A 238 -11.60 18.76 13.90
CA CYS A 238 -10.47 18.71 12.96
C CYS A 238 -10.81 17.93 11.68
N TYR A 239 -10.01 18.15 10.63
CA TYR A 239 -9.88 17.28 9.49
C TYR A 239 -8.64 16.39 9.64
N VAL A 240 -8.72 15.16 9.16
CA VAL A 240 -7.60 14.22 9.21
C VAL A 240 -7.30 13.71 7.80
N PHE A 241 -6.02 13.75 7.42
CA PHE A 241 -5.51 13.24 6.15
C PHE A 241 -4.54 12.10 6.45
N THR A 242 -4.78 10.94 5.86
CA THR A 242 -3.98 9.75 6.13
C THR A 242 -3.41 9.16 4.84
N ALA A 243 -2.25 8.55 4.95
CA ALA A 243 -1.63 7.70 3.94
C ALA A 243 -0.61 6.80 4.63
N HIS A 244 -0.38 5.60 4.14
CA HIS A 244 0.69 4.78 4.70
C HIS A 244 2.03 5.03 4.01
N TYR A 245 3.11 4.93 4.77
CA TYR A 245 4.46 5.16 4.27
C TYR A 245 5.35 3.92 4.25
N ASP A 246 4.96 2.86 4.95
CA ASP A 246 5.61 1.56 4.82
C ASP A 246 5.29 0.91 3.47
N HIS A 247 5.96 -0.16 3.15
CA HIS A 247 5.64 -1.02 2.01
C HIS A 247 6.33 -2.37 2.18
N ILE A 248 6.16 -3.28 1.26
CA ILE A 248 6.57 -4.69 1.29
C ILE A 248 8.05 -4.90 1.66
N GLY A 249 8.94 -3.98 1.29
CA GLY A 249 10.35 -4.05 1.64
C GLY A 249 11.20 -4.86 0.68
N ASN A 250 12.07 -5.70 1.25
CA ASN A 250 13.06 -6.46 0.49
C ASN A 250 12.61 -7.89 0.21
N LEU A 251 12.95 -8.38 -0.99
CA LEU A 251 12.93 -9.77 -1.37
C LEU A 251 14.37 -10.22 -1.69
N GLY A 252 14.98 -10.94 -0.78
CA GLY A 252 16.40 -11.23 -0.85
C GLY A 252 17.28 -10.01 -0.60
N ARG A 253 18.57 -10.15 -0.93
CA ARG A 253 19.59 -9.13 -0.63
C ARG A 253 19.53 -7.91 -1.57
N LYS A 254 19.07 -8.10 -2.80
CA LYS A 254 19.22 -7.12 -3.90
C LYS A 254 17.91 -6.55 -4.43
N ILE A 255 16.79 -7.25 -4.24
CA ILE A 255 15.48 -6.86 -4.75
C ILE A 255 14.74 -6.12 -3.65
N PHE A 256 14.01 -5.09 -4.01
CA PHE A 256 13.07 -4.39 -3.13
C PHE A 256 11.86 -3.92 -3.94
N TYR A 257 10.72 -3.89 -3.30
CA TYR A 257 9.49 -3.33 -3.82
C TYR A 257 9.53 -1.82 -3.60
N ALA A 258 9.64 -1.05 -4.67
CA ALA A 258 9.87 0.39 -4.55
C ALA A 258 8.63 1.15 -4.06
N GLY A 259 7.42 0.65 -4.42
CA GLY A 259 6.15 1.19 -3.96
C GLY A 259 5.98 2.67 -4.31
N ALA A 260 6.10 3.03 -5.59
CA ALA A 260 6.02 4.43 -5.99
C ALA A 260 4.59 4.91 -6.08
N ASN A 261 3.68 4.08 -6.59
CA ASN A 261 2.25 4.30 -6.52
C ASN A 261 1.74 3.89 -5.13
N ASP A 262 2.12 2.72 -4.66
CA ASP A 262 1.73 2.14 -3.37
C ASP A 262 2.86 2.27 -2.31
N ASN A 263 2.72 3.15 -1.33
CA ASN A 263 1.88 4.34 -1.32
C ASN A 263 2.76 5.59 -1.12
N ALA A 264 3.88 5.67 -1.88
CA ALA A 264 4.64 6.91 -1.90
C ALA A 264 3.81 8.06 -2.50
N SER A 265 2.85 7.76 -3.39
CA SER A 265 1.96 8.74 -4.01
C SER A 265 1.04 9.40 -3.00
N GLY A 266 0.26 8.65 -2.23
CA GLY A 266 -0.61 9.19 -1.18
C GLY A 266 0.18 9.87 -0.06
N THR A 267 1.30 9.25 0.37
CA THR A 267 2.20 9.84 1.37
C THR A 267 2.74 11.21 0.91
N ALA A 268 3.14 11.35 -0.35
CA ALA A 268 3.58 12.62 -0.90
C ALA A 268 2.43 13.65 -0.96
N ALA A 269 1.21 13.20 -1.26
CA ALA A 269 0.05 14.09 -1.31
C ALA A 269 -0.29 14.68 0.05
N ILE A 270 -0.28 13.88 1.13
CA ILE A 270 -0.55 14.43 2.47
C ILE A 270 0.52 15.41 2.94
N VAL A 271 1.80 15.22 2.54
CA VAL A 271 2.88 16.20 2.84
C VAL A 271 2.64 17.52 2.10
N THR A 272 2.25 17.46 0.82
CA THR A 272 1.99 18.67 0.02
C THR A 272 0.69 19.38 0.44
N LEU A 273 -0.33 18.62 0.89
CA LEU A 273 -1.52 19.22 1.54
C LEU A 273 -1.16 19.92 2.84
N ALA A 274 -0.30 19.32 3.67
CA ALA A 274 0.19 19.95 4.89
C ALA A 274 0.94 21.25 4.59
N GLU A 275 1.80 21.28 3.58
CA GLU A 275 2.49 22.49 3.11
C GLU A 275 1.53 23.59 2.66
N HIS A 276 0.47 23.19 1.92
CA HIS A 276 -0.56 24.14 1.50
C HIS A 276 -1.26 24.80 2.70
N TYR A 277 -1.74 23.99 3.64
CA TYR A 277 -2.49 24.51 4.80
C TYR A 277 -1.61 25.19 5.83
N ALA A 278 -0.33 24.88 5.92
CA ALA A 278 0.63 25.68 6.71
C ALA A 278 0.78 27.11 6.18
N LYS A 279 0.65 27.30 4.85
CA LYS A 279 0.67 28.60 4.18
C LYS A 279 -0.69 29.30 4.15
N HIS A 280 -1.77 28.54 4.19
CA HIS A 280 -3.16 29.00 4.05
C HIS A 280 -3.97 28.47 5.23
N ARG A 281 -3.97 29.22 6.34
CA ARG A 281 -4.55 28.77 7.60
C ARG A 281 -5.99 28.28 7.46
N PRO A 282 -6.25 26.99 7.81
CA PRO A 282 -7.54 26.35 7.57
C PRO A 282 -8.60 26.79 8.60
N PRO A 283 -9.89 26.50 8.33
CA PRO A 283 -10.97 26.85 9.28
C PRO A 283 -10.94 26.03 10.57
N TYR A 284 -10.42 24.80 10.53
CA TYR A 284 -10.29 23.89 11.67
C TYR A 284 -8.88 23.32 11.74
N ASP A 285 -8.50 22.78 12.88
CA ASP A 285 -7.24 22.02 13.02
C ASP A 285 -7.16 20.91 11.98
N MET A 286 -5.96 20.71 11.43
CA MET A 286 -5.70 19.63 10.47
C MET A 286 -4.60 18.72 10.96
N TYR A 287 -4.84 17.42 10.85
CA TYR A 287 -3.87 16.39 11.15
C TYR A 287 -3.52 15.63 9.87
N PHE A 288 -2.23 15.48 9.63
CA PHE A 288 -1.66 14.70 8.51
C PHE A 288 -0.91 13.53 9.12
N ILE A 289 -1.41 12.33 8.91
CA ILE A 289 -0.90 11.14 9.57
C ILE A 289 -0.35 10.18 8.52
N ALA A 290 0.96 10.00 8.54
CA ALA A 290 1.61 8.95 7.76
C ALA A 290 1.69 7.70 8.64
N PHE A 291 0.92 6.66 8.28
CA PHE A 291 0.90 5.40 9.00
C PHE A 291 2.04 4.49 8.59
N SER A 292 2.54 3.67 9.53
CA SER A 292 3.36 2.51 9.28
C SER A 292 2.55 1.25 9.56
N GLY A 293 2.90 0.15 8.93
CA GLY A 293 2.25 -1.13 9.20
C GLY A 293 0.90 -1.31 8.52
N GLU A 294 0.62 -0.57 7.46
CA GLU A 294 -0.55 -0.80 6.61
C GLU A 294 -0.41 -2.15 5.92
N ASP A 295 0.68 -2.35 5.16
CA ASP A 295 1.04 -3.60 4.49
C ASP A 295 1.22 -4.78 5.46
N ALA A 296 1.43 -4.48 6.75
CA ALA A 296 1.39 -5.45 7.84
C ALA A 296 -0.01 -5.62 8.46
N ASN A 297 -1.07 -5.40 7.69
CA ASN A 297 -2.48 -5.54 8.07
C ASN A 297 -3.00 -4.41 8.97
N LEU A 298 -2.88 -3.18 8.49
CA LEU A 298 -3.44 -1.97 9.11
C LEU A 298 -2.98 -1.74 10.56
N ARG A 299 -1.74 -2.15 10.90
CA ARG A 299 -1.28 -2.12 12.31
C ARG A 299 -1.18 -0.72 12.87
N GLY A 300 -0.66 0.23 12.08
CA GLY A 300 -0.46 1.60 12.54
C GLY A 300 -1.76 2.38 12.70
N SER A 301 -2.66 2.26 11.74
CA SER A 301 -3.98 2.90 11.79
C SER A 301 -4.88 2.30 12.86
N THR A 302 -4.85 0.97 13.04
CA THR A 302 -5.56 0.29 14.14
C THR A 302 -5.01 0.76 15.49
N TRP A 303 -3.66 0.81 15.65
CA TRP A 303 -3.04 1.31 16.87
C TRP A 303 -3.44 2.76 17.16
N TYR A 304 -3.44 3.62 16.14
CA TYR A 304 -3.87 5.00 16.30
C TYR A 304 -5.35 5.10 16.68
N ALA A 305 -6.22 4.33 16.06
CA ALA A 305 -7.65 4.36 16.34
C ALA A 305 -7.99 3.88 17.77
N ASP A 306 -7.14 3.00 18.34
CA ASP A 306 -7.24 2.55 19.74
C ASP A 306 -6.58 3.54 20.73
N HIS A 307 -5.58 4.32 20.28
CA HIS A 307 -4.81 5.29 21.09
C HIS A 307 -4.74 6.65 20.38
N PRO A 308 -5.89 7.28 20.11
CA PRO A 308 -5.92 8.46 19.24
C PRO A 308 -5.31 9.69 19.92
N VAL A 309 -4.46 10.42 19.18
CA VAL A 309 -3.88 11.70 19.63
C VAL A 309 -4.96 12.81 19.74
N VAL A 310 -5.95 12.74 18.86
CA VAL A 310 -7.15 13.57 18.91
C VAL A 310 -8.39 12.69 19.07
N PRO A 311 -9.33 13.00 19.97
CA PRO A 311 -10.54 12.17 20.16
C PRO A 311 -11.27 11.93 18.83
N LEU A 312 -11.57 10.67 18.48
CA LEU A 312 -12.17 10.32 17.20
C LEU A 312 -13.48 11.10 16.93
N ARG A 313 -14.28 11.42 17.96
CA ARG A 313 -15.51 12.22 17.84
C ARG A 313 -15.28 13.68 17.40
N GLN A 314 -14.02 14.17 17.46
CA GLN A 314 -13.67 15.53 17.00
C GLN A 314 -13.30 15.54 15.51
N ILE A 315 -13.16 14.37 14.88
CA ILE A 315 -12.85 14.26 13.47
C ILE A 315 -14.12 14.56 12.67
N LYS A 316 -14.15 15.71 11.99
CA LYS A 316 -15.24 16.10 11.09
C LYS A 316 -15.29 15.21 9.87
N TYR A 317 -14.12 14.94 9.31
CA TYR A 317 -13.95 14.10 8.15
C TYR A 317 -12.49 13.61 8.03
N LEU A 318 -12.33 12.35 7.66
CA LEU A 318 -11.04 11.74 7.41
C LEU A 318 -10.91 11.39 5.93
N PHE A 319 -9.77 11.75 5.34
CA PHE A 319 -9.38 11.42 3.97
C PHE A 319 -8.21 10.45 4.02
N ASN A 320 -8.43 9.22 3.59
CA ASN A 320 -7.34 8.29 3.37
C ASN A 320 -6.96 8.33 1.89
N ILE A 321 -5.70 8.62 1.59
CA ILE A 321 -5.19 8.79 0.23
C ILE A 321 -4.19 7.67 -0.04
N ASP A 322 -4.55 6.78 -0.95
CA ASP A 322 -3.74 5.63 -1.26
C ASP A 322 -3.77 5.35 -2.77
N MET A 323 -2.57 5.12 -3.35
CA MET A 323 -2.41 4.77 -4.76
C MET A 323 -3.03 5.78 -5.75
N ILE A 324 -2.75 7.08 -5.56
CA ILE A 324 -3.19 8.13 -6.51
C ILE A 324 -2.14 8.45 -7.58
N GLY A 325 -1.11 7.65 -7.70
CA GLY A 325 -0.06 7.78 -8.71
C GLY A 325 -0.43 7.14 -10.06
N ASP A 326 -1.65 7.32 -10.52
CA ASP A 326 -2.21 6.74 -11.75
C ASP A 326 -2.89 7.80 -12.64
N ASN A 327 -3.43 7.38 -13.78
CA ASN A 327 -4.04 8.25 -14.80
C ASN A 327 -5.49 7.89 -15.14
N ASN A 328 -6.18 7.10 -14.31
CA ASN A 328 -7.59 6.81 -14.55
C ASN A 328 -8.42 8.09 -14.38
N PRO A 329 -9.25 8.47 -15.36
CA PRO A 329 -10.14 9.63 -15.24
C PRO A 329 -11.34 9.39 -14.29
N VAL A 330 -11.48 8.19 -13.74
CA VAL A 330 -12.47 7.84 -12.72
C VAL A 330 -11.78 7.71 -11.38
N GLN A 331 -12.25 8.47 -10.39
CA GLN A 331 -11.76 8.34 -9.01
C GLN A 331 -12.58 7.31 -8.27
N TYR A 332 -11.92 6.29 -7.73
CA TYR A 332 -12.54 5.30 -6.87
C TYR A 332 -12.60 5.81 -5.42
N CYS A 333 -13.70 5.56 -4.74
CA CYS A 333 -13.95 6.02 -3.37
C CYS A 333 -14.62 4.93 -2.54
N GLU A 334 -14.09 4.63 -1.35
CA GLU A 334 -14.84 3.90 -0.33
C GLU A 334 -15.23 4.86 0.79
N VAL A 335 -16.45 4.76 1.26
CA VAL A 335 -17.05 5.77 2.15
C VAL A 335 -17.71 5.09 3.33
N SER A 336 -17.40 5.53 4.55
CA SER A 336 -18.13 5.08 5.75
C SER A 336 -19.59 5.55 5.71
N ASP A 337 -20.47 4.90 6.45
CA ASP A 337 -21.88 5.31 6.54
C ASP A 337 -22.01 6.76 7.03
N GLU A 338 -21.21 7.16 8.00
CA GLU A 338 -21.15 8.54 8.51
C GLU A 338 -20.54 9.52 7.50
N GLY A 339 -19.75 9.02 6.56
CA GLY A 339 -19.11 9.81 5.50
C GLY A 339 -20.03 10.20 4.33
N MET A 340 -21.22 9.61 4.22
CA MET A 340 -22.11 9.75 3.05
C MET A 340 -22.52 11.19 2.76
N ARG A 341 -22.77 12.01 3.79
CA ARG A 341 -23.06 13.44 3.59
C ARG A 341 -21.87 14.15 2.91
N GLY A 342 -20.64 13.83 3.31
CA GLY A 342 -19.44 14.35 2.67
C GLY A 342 -19.30 13.87 1.24
N PHE A 343 -19.57 12.58 0.98
CA PHE A 343 -19.49 12.05 -0.38
C PHE A 343 -20.46 12.78 -1.35
N SER A 344 -21.68 13.06 -0.92
CA SER A 344 -22.61 13.87 -1.74
C SER A 344 -22.06 15.26 -2.06
N LEU A 345 -21.28 15.88 -1.17
CA LEU A 345 -20.60 17.13 -1.47
C LEU A 345 -19.44 16.92 -2.47
N PHE A 346 -18.68 15.81 -2.34
CA PHE A 346 -17.66 15.45 -3.34
C PHE A 346 -18.25 15.34 -4.74
N GLU A 347 -19.39 14.66 -4.88
CA GLU A 347 -20.10 14.53 -6.18
C GLU A 347 -20.50 15.91 -6.72
N GLN A 348 -21.11 16.77 -5.90
CA GLN A 348 -21.51 18.14 -6.30
C GLN A 348 -20.31 19.00 -6.74
N ILE A 349 -19.18 18.91 -6.02
CA ILE A 349 -17.96 19.61 -6.41
C ILE A 349 -17.44 19.07 -7.74
N ASN A 350 -17.34 17.74 -7.89
CA ASN A 350 -16.85 17.14 -9.11
C ASN A 350 -17.75 17.42 -10.32
N ASP A 351 -19.07 17.43 -10.15
CA ASP A 351 -20.03 17.76 -11.22
C ASP A 351 -19.90 19.21 -11.68
N ARG A 352 -19.50 20.11 -10.80
CA ARG A 352 -19.28 21.53 -11.10
C ARG A 352 -17.90 21.79 -11.71
N GLU A 353 -16.85 21.22 -11.11
CA GLU A 353 -15.45 21.55 -11.44
C GLU A 353 -14.84 20.59 -12.46
N HIS A 354 -15.42 19.40 -12.66
CA HIS A 354 -14.98 18.37 -13.60
C HIS A 354 -13.53 17.89 -13.37
N TYR A 355 -13.12 17.74 -12.11
CA TYR A 355 -11.80 17.24 -11.75
C TYR A 355 -11.57 15.82 -12.23
N PHE A 356 -12.60 14.96 -12.11
CA PHE A 356 -12.66 13.62 -12.65
C PHE A 356 -13.87 13.47 -13.56
N ARG A 357 -13.81 12.55 -14.52
CA ARG A 357 -14.95 12.19 -15.36
C ARG A 357 -16.15 11.72 -14.52
N SER A 358 -15.87 10.96 -13.47
CA SER A 358 -16.85 10.51 -12.47
C SER A 358 -16.16 10.06 -11.20
N LEU A 359 -16.92 10.06 -10.10
CA LEU A 359 -16.54 9.37 -8.86
C LEU A 359 -17.26 8.03 -8.83
N HIS A 360 -16.53 6.97 -8.49
CA HIS A 360 -17.10 5.62 -8.34
C HIS A 360 -17.06 5.22 -6.88
N ARG A 361 -18.22 4.99 -6.27
CA ARG A 361 -18.31 4.51 -4.91
C ARG A 361 -18.26 2.99 -4.87
N GLY A 362 -17.23 2.44 -4.26
CA GLY A 362 -17.10 1.03 -3.92
C GLY A 362 -17.74 0.65 -2.60
N GLU A 363 -17.67 -0.63 -2.28
CA GLU A 363 -18.06 -1.16 -0.97
C GLU A 363 -16.94 -0.93 0.03
N LEU A 364 -17.29 -0.60 1.29
CA LEU A 364 -16.33 -0.42 2.36
C LEU A 364 -15.61 -1.75 2.67
N ALA A 365 -14.30 -1.77 2.59
CA ALA A 365 -13.46 -2.95 2.78
C ALA A 365 -12.27 -2.69 3.71
N ALA A 366 -11.74 -3.76 4.32
CA ALA A 366 -10.54 -3.70 5.16
C ALA A 366 -9.26 -3.76 4.31
N ASN A 367 -9.13 -2.85 3.34
CA ASN A 367 -8.08 -2.82 2.32
C ASN A 367 -7.11 -1.63 2.48
N SER A 368 -7.45 -0.60 3.30
CA SER A 368 -6.54 0.50 3.61
C SER A 368 -6.89 1.16 4.96
N ASP A 369 -6.11 2.17 5.37
CA ASP A 369 -6.09 2.78 6.71
C ASP A 369 -7.39 3.52 7.13
N HIS A 370 -8.33 3.75 6.24
CA HIS A 370 -9.65 4.29 6.57
C HIS A 370 -10.51 3.31 7.39
N TYR A 371 -10.31 2.00 7.18
CA TYR A 371 -11.19 0.97 7.72
C TYR A 371 -11.25 0.94 9.26
N PRO A 372 -10.14 1.02 10.02
CA PRO A 372 -10.19 1.11 11.48
C PRO A 372 -10.99 2.31 12.01
N PHE A 373 -11.06 3.40 11.25
CA PHE A 373 -11.84 4.59 11.61
C PHE A 373 -13.32 4.41 11.24
N ALA A 374 -13.61 3.88 10.06
CA ALA A 374 -14.96 3.59 9.62
C ALA A 374 -15.69 2.66 10.59
N THR A 375 -15.02 1.61 11.08
CA THR A 375 -15.59 0.69 12.09
C THR A 375 -15.79 1.32 13.48
N ARG A 376 -15.27 2.54 13.69
CA ARG A 376 -15.46 3.36 14.91
C ARG A 376 -16.34 4.59 14.66
N HIS A 377 -17.14 4.54 13.61
CA HIS A 377 -18.12 5.57 13.25
C HIS A 377 -17.49 6.96 12.98
N VAL A 378 -16.28 7.00 12.44
CA VAL A 378 -15.66 8.25 11.98
C VAL A 378 -16.11 8.50 10.54
N PRO A 379 -16.63 9.71 10.22
CA PRO A 379 -16.89 10.09 8.84
C PRO A 379 -15.61 10.04 8.01
N CYS A 380 -15.51 9.13 7.05
CA CYS A 380 -14.28 8.99 6.26
C CYS A 380 -14.56 8.62 4.80
N ILE A 381 -13.57 8.97 3.98
CA ILE A 381 -13.46 8.57 2.58
C ILE A 381 -12.05 8.04 2.30
N PHE A 382 -11.99 6.96 1.58
CA PHE A 382 -10.77 6.44 0.97
C PHE A 382 -10.76 6.82 -0.51
N LEU A 383 -9.66 7.40 -0.96
CA LEU A 383 -9.43 7.86 -2.33
C LEU A 383 -8.32 7.02 -2.96
N GLU A 384 -8.67 6.22 -3.95
CA GLU A 384 -7.76 5.38 -4.73
C GLU A 384 -7.99 5.59 -6.22
N ASN A 385 -6.92 5.67 -7.01
CA ASN A 385 -7.02 5.75 -8.46
C ASN A 385 -6.59 4.43 -9.08
N GLU A 386 -7.52 3.48 -9.18
CA GLU A 386 -7.31 2.14 -9.69
C GLU A 386 -7.61 2.01 -11.20
N LYS A 387 -7.15 0.91 -11.81
CA LYS A 387 -7.41 0.54 -13.22
C LYS A 387 -6.81 1.49 -14.28
N GLY A 388 -5.86 2.34 -13.89
CA GLY A 388 -5.03 3.08 -14.82
C GLY A 388 -3.77 2.31 -15.21
N ASP A 389 -2.83 3.00 -15.85
CA ASP A 389 -1.58 2.39 -16.36
C ASP A 389 -0.64 1.92 -15.26
N ALA A 390 -0.64 2.56 -14.09
CA ALA A 390 0.25 2.22 -12.98
C ALA A 390 -0.29 1.06 -12.12
N PHE A 391 -1.60 0.88 -12.06
CA PHE A 391 -2.24 -0.13 -11.22
C PHE A 391 -1.82 -1.57 -11.54
N GLN A 392 -1.48 -1.88 -12.80
CA GLN A 392 -0.97 -3.19 -13.19
C GLN A 392 0.30 -3.62 -12.44
N TYR A 393 1.04 -2.66 -11.86
CA TYR A 393 2.29 -2.90 -11.13
C TYR A 393 2.09 -3.04 -9.62
N TYR A 394 0.85 -2.96 -9.14
CA TYR A 394 0.50 -3.11 -7.74
C TYR A 394 1.12 -4.37 -7.13
N HIS A 395 1.83 -4.21 -6.00
CA HIS A 395 2.54 -5.28 -5.27
C HIS A 395 3.55 -6.07 -6.12
N THR A 396 4.15 -5.43 -7.13
CA THR A 396 5.25 -5.98 -7.91
C THR A 396 6.52 -5.15 -7.76
N ILE A 397 7.66 -5.73 -8.12
CA ILE A 397 8.95 -5.00 -8.16
C ILE A 397 8.99 -3.91 -9.25
N PHE A 398 7.96 -3.82 -10.07
CA PHE A 398 7.84 -2.84 -11.16
C PHE A 398 7.06 -1.59 -10.78
N ASP A 399 6.46 -1.52 -9.58
CA ASP A 399 5.92 -0.27 -9.04
C ASP A 399 7.04 0.67 -8.66
N THR A 400 7.51 1.46 -9.62
CA THR A 400 8.67 2.33 -9.52
C THR A 400 8.33 3.75 -9.93
N TYR A 401 9.19 4.71 -9.59
CA TYR A 401 9.04 6.10 -10.07
C TYR A 401 8.89 6.24 -11.60
N LYS A 402 9.34 5.25 -12.39
CA LYS A 402 9.23 5.29 -13.86
C LYS A 402 7.86 4.88 -14.37
N THR A 403 7.15 4.08 -13.60
CA THR A 403 5.82 3.53 -13.95
C THR A 403 4.67 4.34 -13.39
N VAL A 404 4.93 5.15 -12.35
CA VAL A 404 3.94 6.05 -11.75
C VAL A 404 3.47 7.10 -12.77
N ARG A 405 2.19 7.45 -12.69
CA ARG A 405 1.55 8.58 -13.39
C ARG A 405 1.27 9.70 -12.38
N PHE A 406 1.07 10.91 -12.87
CA PHE A 406 0.89 12.07 -11.99
C PHE A 406 -0.41 12.82 -12.29
N ASP A 407 -1.26 12.23 -13.11
CA ASP A 407 -2.46 12.88 -13.67
C ASP A 407 -3.54 13.07 -12.60
N SER A 408 -3.68 12.13 -11.68
CA SER A 408 -4.71 12.18 -10.62
C SER A 408 -4.35 13.08 -9.44
N TYR A 409 -3.08 13.47 -9.28
CA TYR A 409 -2.65 14.25 -8.11
C TYR A 409 -3.35 15.61 -7.99
N GLU A 410 -3.29 16.42 -9.05
CA GLU A 410 -3.88 17.76 -9.04
C GLU A 410 -5.43 17.71 -8.88
N PRO A 411 -6.16 16.82 -9.60
CA PRO A 411 -7.56 16.58 -9.36
C PRO A 411 -7.91 16.21 -7.91
N VAL A 412 -7.21 15.24 -7.31
CA VAL A 412 -7.44 14.84 -5.92
C VAL A 412 -7.18 16.02 -4.97
N PHE A 413 -6.05 16.71 -5.16
CA PHE A 413 -5.70 17.85 -4.31
C PHE A 413 -6.77 18.94 -4.33
N ARG A 414 -7.26 19.32 -5.52
CA ARG A 414 -8.29 20.36 -5.67
C ARG A 414 -9.62 19.91 -5.09
N LEU A 415 -10.04 18.69 -5.38
CA LEU A 415 -11.29 18.14 -4.88
C LEU A 415 -11.34 18.13 -3.35
N VAL A 416 -10.25 17.70 -2.72
CA VAL A 416 -10.10 17.69 -1.24
C VAL A 416 -10.09 19.12 -0.68
N ARG A 417 -9.35 20.04 -1.30
CA ARG A 417 -9.29 21.45 -0.87
C ARG A 417 -10.68 22.10 -0.91
N ASP A 418 -11.36 21.96 -2.04
CA ASP A 418 -12.68 22.58 -2.24
C ASP A 418 -13.75 21.97 -1.33
N PHE A 419 -13.58 20.68 -0.98
CA PHE A 419 -14.41 20.05 0.04
C PHE A 419 -14.20 20.70 1.42
N VAL A 420 -12.96 20.85 1.86
CA VAL A 420 -12.63 21.43 3.18
C VAL A 420 -13.17 22.86 3.30
N GLU A 421 -13.15 23.63 2.22
CA GLU A 421 -13.70 24.99 2.18
C GLU A 421 -15.23 25.03 2.32
N GLN A 422 -15.94 24.01 1.87
CA GLN A 422 -17.41 23.98 1.76
C GLN A 422 -18.09 23.11 2.83
N TYR A 423 -17.42 22.11 3.38
CA TYR A 423 -17.99 21.20 4.38
C TYR A 423 -17.94 21.82 5.79
N GLN A 424 -19.03 22.48 6.15
CA GLN A 424 -19.17 23.21 7.42
C GLN A 424 -19.86 22.36 8.51
#